data_7610051da277417a2461c05513965ae9
#
_entry.id   7610051da277417a2461c05513965ae9
#
_cell.length_a   1.000
_cell.length_b   1.000
_cell.length_c   1.000
_cell.angle_alpha   90.00
_cell.angle_beta   90.00
_cell.angle_gamma   90.00
#
_symmetry.space_group_name_H-M   'P 1'
#
loop_
_entity.id
_entity.type
_entity.pdbx_description
1 polymer ?
#
loop_
_entity_poly.entity_id
_entity_poly.type
_entity_poly.pdbx_seq_one_letter_code
_entity_poly.pdbx_strand_id
1 'polypeptide(L)'
;KLVAYHDWWLRNRDHNGNGVPEYGATRDKAHNTESGEMLFTVKKGDKEETQSGLNNYARVVEKGQYDSLEIPAQVAASWESGRDDAAVFGFIDKEQLDKYVANGGKRSDWTVKFAENRSQEGTLLGYSLLQESVDQASYMYSDNHYLAEMATILGKPEEAKRYRQLAQQLADYINTCMFDPTTQFYYD
;
A
#
# COMPACT_ATOMS: atom_id res chain seq x y z
N LYS A 1 -19.96 -4.85 9.47
CA LYS A 1 -18.60 -5.36 9.13
C LYS A 1 -18.04 -4.63 7.92
N LEU A 2 -18.78 -4.50 6.80
CA LEU A 2 -18.29 -3.82 5.59
C LEU A 2 -17.90 -2.36 5.84
N VAL A 3 -18.76 -1.59 6.51
CA VAL A 3 -18.45 -0.21 6.92
C VAL A 3 -17.16 -0.14 7.75
N ALA A 4 -16.98 -1.06 8.71
CA ALA A 4 -15.77 -1.08 9.55
C ALA A 4 -14.49 -1.38 8.75
N TYR A 5 -14.60 -2.20 7.70
CA TYR A 5 -13.51 -2.47 6.77
C TYR A 5 -13.18 -1.24 5.91
N HIS A 6 -14.21 -0.60 5.36
CA HIS A 6 -14.07 0.64 4.61
C HIS A 6 -13.43 1.76 5.45
N ASP A 7 -13.94 1.98 6.66
CA ASP A 7 -13.39 2.99 7.60
C ASP A 7 -11.96 2.65 8.04
N TRP A 8 -11.58 1.36 8.03
CA TRP A 8 -10.22 0.94 8.34
C TRP A 8 -9.23 1.48 7.30
N TRP A 9 -9.54 1.40 6.02
CA TRP A 9 -8.71 1.96 4.95
C TRP A 9 -8.45 3.45 5.16
N LEU A 10 -9.51 4.23 5.34
CA LEU A 10 -9.41 5.67 5.55
C LEU A 10 -8.64 6.05 6.83
N ARG A 11 -8.69 5.21 7.85
CA ARG A 11 -7.98 5.47 9.10
C ARG A 11 -6.52 5.03 9.09
N ASN A 12 -6.22 3.94 8.42
CA ASN A 12 -4.94 3.24 8.53
C ASN A 12 -4.07 3.36 7.27
N ARG A 13 -4.62 3.88 6.17
CA ARG A 13 -3.98 3.93 4.87
C ARG A 13 -4.17 5.27 4.13
N ASP A 14 -4.71 6.27 4.77
CA ASP A 14 -4.90 7.62 4.22
C ASP A 14 -4.09 8.58 5.09
N HIS A 15 -2.78 8.71 4.78
CA HIS A 15 -1.85 9.45 5.63
C HIS A 15 -2.06 10.96 5.59
N ASN A 16 -2.60 11.48 4.50
CA ASN A 16 -2.83 12.92 4.28
C ASN A 16 -4.29 13.33 4.50
N GLY A 17 -5.21 12.37 4.72
CA GLY A 17 -6.62 12.62 5.01
C GLY A 17 -7.42 13.14 3.82
N ASN A 18 -7.00 12.84 2.59
CA ASN A 18 -7.70 13.32 1.39
C ASN A 18 -8.82 12.38 0.91
N GLY A 19 -9.00 11.24 1.56
CA GLY A 19 -10.02 10.24 1.23
C GLY A 19 -9.60 9.24 0.15
N VAL A 20 -8.33 9.25 -0.25
CA VAL A 20 -7.73 8.32 -1.23
C VAL A 20 -6.66 7.50 -0.51
N PRO A 21 -7.01 6.33 0.04
CA PRO A 21 -6.05 5.54 0.78
C PRO A 21 -5.00 4.91 -0.12
N GLU A 22 -3.80 4.78 0.42
CA GLU A 22 -2.65 4.16 -0.22
C GLU A 22 -2.48 2.71 0.25
N TYR A 23 -1.70 1.92 -0.49
CA TYR A 23 -1.20 0.64 0.01
C TYR A 23 -0.13 0.84 1.09
N GLY A 24 0.01 -0.12 1.99
CA GLY A 24 0.93 0.07 3.10
C GLY A 24 1.22 -1.15 3.94
N ALA A 25 1.62 -0.91 5.17
CA ALA A 25 1.98 -1.93 6.14
C ALA A 25 1.58 -1.54 7.56
N THR A 26 1.46 -2.55 8.41
CA THR A 26 1.19 -2.34 9.85
C THR A 26 2.47 -2.04 10.63
N ARG A 27 3.61 -2.55 10.16
CA ARG A 27 4.91 -2.48 10.83
C ARG A 27 6.00 -2.16 9.84
N ASP A 28 7.14 -1.71 10.31
CA ASP A 28 8.38 -1.52 9.59
C ASP A 28 8.25 -0.78 8.25
N LYS A 29 9.17 0.10 7.98
CA LYS A 29 9.26 0.87 6.74
C LYS A 29 10.60 0.65 6.02
N ALA A 30 11.32 -0.42 6.38
CA ALA A 30 12.58 -0.75 5.74
C ALA A 30 12.37 -1.11 4.26
N HIS A 31 13.35 -0.79 3.46
CA HIS A 31 13.37 -1.07 2.03
C HIS A 31 14.25 -2.26 1.72
N ASN A 32 14.25 -2.68 0.46
CA ASN A 32 15.19 -3.64 -0.07
C ASN A 32 16.64 -3.19 0.12
N THR A 33 17.56 -4.14 0.04
CA THR A 33 19.00 -3.85 -0.02
C THR A 33 19.32 -3.03 -1.28
N GLU A 34 20.53 -2.44 -1.30
CA GLU A 34 21.05 -1.77 -2.50
C GLU A 34 21.12 -2.68 -3.74
N SER A 35 21.19 -4.00 -3.54
CA SER A 35 21.16 -4.99 -4.61
C SER A 35 19.74 -5.35 -5.08
N GLY A 36 18.70 -4.80 -4.48
CA GLY A 36 17.30 -5.10 -4.80
C GLY A 36 16.76 -6.35 -4.11
N GLU A 37 17.50 -6.96 -3.19
CA GLU A 37 17.03 -8.12 -2.44
C GLU A 37 16.04 -7.72 -1.35
N MET A 38 14.96 -8.49 -1.21
CA MET A 38 13.99 -8.35 -0.12
C MET A 38 14.69 -8.57 1.24
N LEU A 39 14.49 -7.64 2.16
CA LEU A 39 14.85 -7.78 3.57
C LEU A 39 13.65 -8.28 4.38
N PHE A 40 13.91 -9.07 5.40
CA PHE A 40 12.91 -9.46 6.39
C PHE A 40 13.57 -9.74 7.74
N THR A 41 12.81 -9.59 8.81
CA THR A 41 13.29 -9.80 10.19
C THR A 41 12.63 -11.02 10.82
N VAL A 42 13.42 -11.87 11.43
CA VAL A 42 12.98 -13.06 12.16
C VAL A 42 13.30 -12.91 13.63
N LYS A 43 12.43 -13.43 14.49
CA LYS A 43 12.62 -13.40 15.93
C LYS A 43 12.45 -14.78 16.53
N LYS A 44 13.35 -15.13 17.46
CA LYS A 44 13.29 -16.37 18.24
C LYS A 44 13.74 -16.10 19.67
N GLY A 45 12.84 -16.19 20.65
CA GLY A 45 13.08 -15.73 22.01
C GLY A 45 13.46 -14.25 22.00
N ASP A 46 14.58 -13.93 22.64
CA ASP A 46 15.11 -12.55 22.69
C ASP A 46 16.04 -12.21 21.51
N LYS A 47 16.26 -13.15 20.58
CA LYS A 47 17.12 -12.93 19.40
C LYS A 47 16.30 -12.45 18.22
N GLU A 48 16.75 -11.36 17.63
CA GLU A 48 16.24 -10.79 16.41
C GLU A 48 17.35 -10.74 15.35
N GLU A 49 17.03 -11.11 14.13
CA GLU A 49 17.97 -11.16 13.01
C GLU A 49 17.30 -10.68 11.73
N THR A 50 17.98 -9.82 10.97
CA THR A 50 17.57 -9.42 9.63
C THR A 50 18.22 -10.34 8.62
N GLN A 51 17.41 -10.89 7.72
CA GLN A 51 17.82 -11.78 6.64
C GLN A 51 17.37 -11.19 5.30
N SER A 52 17.85 -11.77 4.19
CA SER A 52 17.50 -11.29 2.85
C SER A 52 17.16 -12.43 1.88
N GLY A 53 16.50 -12.05 0.79
CA GLY A 53 16.17 -12.90 -0.34
C GLY A 53 14.85 -13.65 -0.21
N LEU A 54 14.04 -13.59 -1.29
CA LEU A 54 12.71 -14.20 -1.34
C LEU A 54 12.75 -15.73 -1.15
N ASN A 55 13.73 -16.41 -1.74
CA ASN A 55 13.90 -17.86 -1.56
C ASN A 55 14.23 -18.23 -0.11
N ASN A 56 14.98 -17.38 0.59
CA ASN A 56 15.27 -17.57 2.00
C ASN A 56 14.02 -17.32 2.86
N TYR A 57 13.25 -16.29 2.54
CA TYR A 57 11.96 -16.02 3.18
C TYR A 57 11.03 -17.23 3.07
N ALA A 58 10.81 -17.77 1.86
CA ALA A 58 9.97 -18.94 1.63
C ALA A 58 10.42 -20.14 2.47
N ARG A 59 11.72 -20.40 2.54
CA ARG A 59 12.30 -21.47 3.34
C ARG A 59 12.10 -21.26 4.85
N VAL A 60 12.19 -20.03 5.33
CA VAL A 60 11.96 -19.69 6.74
C VAL A 60 10.48 -19.89 7.11
N VAL A 61 9.56 -19.47 6.25
CA VAL A 61 8.12 -19.70 6.42
C VAL A 61 7.80 -21.19 6.45
N GLU A 62 8.33 -21.96 5.50
CA GLU A 62 8.11 -23.42 5.42
C GLU A 62 8.60 -24.14 6.68
N LYS A 63 9.75 -23.78 7.20
CA LYS A 63 10.33 -24.41 8.39
C LYS A 63 9.62 -24.05 9.70
N GLY A 64 8.97 -22.90 9.78
CA GLY A 64 8.21 -22.46 10.96
C GLY A 64 9.01 -22.40 12.26
N GLN A 65 10.33 -22.12 12.20
CA GLN A 65 11.25 -22.24 13.33
C GLN A 65 11.44 -20.98 14.17
N TYR A 66 10.74 -19.89 13.79
CA TYR A 66 10.80 -18.59 14.44
C TYR A 66 9.47 -18.24 15.11
N ASP A 67 9.52 -17.41 16.15
CA ASP A 67 8.33 -16.98 16.91
C ASP A 67 7.58 -15.88 16.18
N SER A 68 8.29 -15.02 15.44
CA SER A 68 7.71 -14.05 14.52
C SER A 68 8.58 -13.84 13.28
N LEU A 69 7.92 -13.38 12.24
CA LEU A 69 8.53 -12.99 10.99
C LEU A 69 7.89 -11.68 10.53
N GLU A 70 8.70 -10.66 10.31
CA GLU A 70 8.26 -9.34 9.89
C GLU A 70 8.87 -9.01 8.54
N ILE A 71 8.02 -8.56 7.61
CA ILE A 71 8.42 -8.15 6.27
C ILE A 71 8.49 -6.62 6.19
N PRO A 72 9.35 -6.07 5.32
CA PRO A 72 9.41 -4.63 5.08
C PRO A 72 8.07 -4.07 4.60
N ALA A 73 7.81 -2.81 4.89
CA ALA A 73 6.62 -2.10 4.43
C ALA A 73 6.46 -2.13 2.91
N GLN A 74 7.56 -2.09 2.17
CA GLN A 74 7.58 -2.23 0.71
C GLN A 74 6.96 -3.55 0.24
N VAL A 75 7.38 -4.66 0.84
CA VAL A 75 6.85 -6.00 0.50
C VAL A 75 5.41 -6.13 0.94
N ALA A 76 5.08 -5.67 2.15
CA ALA A 76 3.73 -5.71 2.67
C ALA A 76 2.75 -4.89 1.81
N ALA A 77 3.14 -3.70 1.36
CA ALA A 77 2.33 -2.86 0.47
C ALA A 77 2.10 -3.52 -0.89
N SER A 78 3.12 -4.16 -1.48
CA SER A 78 2.96 -4.88 -2.74
C SER A 78 2.01 -6.07 -2.60
N TRP A 79 2.11 -6.82 -1.52
CA TRP A 79 1.19 -7.94 -1.24
C TRP A 79 -0.22 -7.48 -0.91
N GLU A 80 -0.38 -6.36 -0.20
CA GLU A 80 -1.69 -5.76 0.07
C GLU A 80 -2.40 -5.33 -1.23
N SER A 81 -1.63 -4.91 -2.24
CA SER A 81 -2.15 -4.53 -3.54
C SER A 81 -2.50 -5.71 -4.46
N GLY A 82 -1.93 -6.89 -4.21
CA GLY A 82 -1.96 -8.04 -5.12
C GLY A 82 -1.11 -7.86 -6.38
N ARG A 83 -0.31 -6.80 -6.46
CA ARG A 83 0.64 -6.53 -7.55
C ARG A 83 2.07 -6.84 -7.10
N ASP A 84 2.28 -8.07 -6.66
CA ASP A 84 3.55 -8.54 -6.14
C ASP A 84 4.68 -8.23 -7.14
N ASP A 85 5.82 -7.77 -6.63
CA ASP A 85 7.01 -7.42 -7.41
C ASP A 85 6.81 -6.32 -8.48
N ALA A 86 5.72 -5.55 -8.42
CA ALA A 86 5.52 -4.46 -9.36
C ALA A 86 6.53 -3.32 -9.15
N ALA A 87 6.98 -2.73 -10.26
CA ALA A 87 7.96 -1.66 -10.27
C ALA A 87 7.54 -0.43 -9.45
N VAL A 88 6.24 -0.17 -9.36
CA VAL A 88 5.66 0.93 -8.55
C VAL A 88 6.01 0.83 -7.07
N PHE A 89 6.27 -0.37 -6.56
CA PHE A 89 6.75 -0.61 -5.19
C PHE A 89 8.29 -0.60 -5.08
N GLY A 90 9.01 -0.18 -6.12
CA GLY A 90 10.46 -0.11 -6.13
C GLY A 90 11.16 -1.46 -6.36
N PHE A 91 10.43 -2.47 -6.85
CA PHE A 91 11.04 -3.75 -7.22
C PHE A 91 11.66 -3.66 -8.61
N ILE A 92 12.92 -4.05 -8.70
CA ILE A 92 13.67 -4.13 -9.96
C ILE A 92 14.75 -5.20 -9.79
N ASP A 93 14.95 -6.04 -10.81
CA ASP A 93 16.04 -7.00 -10.77
C ASP A 93 17.41 -6.31 -10.95
N LYS A 94 18.45 -7.00 -10.46
CA LYS A 94 19.80 -6.43 -10.44
C LYS A 94 20.30 -6.05 -11.84
N GLU A 95 20.04 -6.86 -12.86
CA GLU A 95 20.51 -6.61 -14.22
C GLU A 95 19.85 -5.35 -14.81
N GLN A 96 18.55 -5.20 -14.62
CA GLN A 96 17.79 -4.02 -15.06
C GLN A 96 18.23 -2.77 -14.31
N LEU A 97 18.44 -2.87 -12.99
CA LEU A 97 18.93 -1.76 -12.18
C LEU A 97 20.33 -1.31 -12.62
N ASP A 98 21.24 -2.25 -12.88
CA ASP A 98 22.57 -1.93 -13.35
C ASP A 98 22.54 -1.27 -14.75
N LYS A 99 21.66 -1.71 -15.65
CA LYS A 99 21.41 -1.04 -16.94
C LYS A 99 20.83 0.37 -16.77
N TYR A 100 19.88 0.54 -15.86
CA TYR A 100 19.30 1.84 -15.55
C TYR A 100 20.35 2.84 -15.05
N VAL A 101 21.20 2.41 -14.12
CA VAL A 101 22.30 3.23 -13.59
C VAL A 101 23.35 3.54 -14.67
N ALA A 102 23.71 2.57 -15.53
CA ALA A 102 24.63 2.79 -16.65
C ALA A 102 24.11 3.82 -17.66
N ASN A 103 22.79 3.98 -17.78
CA ASN A 103 22.13 4.99 -18.60
C ASN A 103 21.88 6.33 -17.88
N GLY A 104 22.50 6.55 -16.72
CA GLY A 104 22.45 7.83 -15.99
C GLY A 104 21.39 7.93 -14.89
N GLY A 105 20.62 6.88 -14.65
CA GLY A 105 19.71 6.79 -13.51
C GLY A 105 20.44 6.57 -12.19
N LYS A 106 19.74 6.74 -11.08
CA LYS A 106 20.28 6.52 -9.74
C LYS A 106 19.57 5.35 -9.07
N ARG A 107 20.27 4.56 -8.27
CA ARG A 107 19.67 3.48 -7.46
C ARG A 107 18.56 4.00 -6.54
N SER A 108 18.73 5.21 -6.01
CA SER A 108 17.74 5.88 -5.15
C SER A 108 16.41 6.19 -5.83
N ASP A 109 16.36 6.21 -7.15
CA ASP A 109 15.12 6.49 -7.90
C ASP A 109 14.10 5.35 -7.74
N TRP A 110 14.57 4.17 -7.36
CA TRP A 110 13.76 2.98 -7.07
C TRP A 110 13.41 2.82 -5.59
N THR A 111 13.75 3.81 -4.77
CA THR A 111 13.42 3.81 -3.33
C THR A 111 12.05 4.42 -3.12
N VAL A 112 11.09 3.61 -2.70
CA VAL A 112 9.76 4.08 -2.32
C VAL A 112 9.77 4.70 -0.93
N LYS A 113 8.87 5.62 -0.67
CA LYS A 113 8.76 6.35 0.59
C LYS A 113 7.46 5.99 1.30
N PHE A 114 7.51 6.00 2.63
CA PHE A 114 6.36 5.73 3.48
C PHE A 114 6.13 6.87 4.46
N ALA A 115 4.86 7.15 4.74
CA ALA A 115 4.41 7.98 5.84
C ALA A 115 3.81 7.14 6.96
N GLU A 116 3.85 7.66 8.18
CA GLU A 116 3.18 7.05 9.31
C GLU A 116 1.71 7.48 9.34
N ASN A 117 0.81 6.51 9.57
CA ASN A 117 -0.57 6.79 9.94
C ASN A 117 -0.68 6.76 11.45
N ARG A 118 -1.24 7.81 12.04
CA ARG A 118 -1.43 7.92 13.49
C ARG A 118 -2.87 8.25 13.83
N SER A 119 -3.34 7.71 14.98
CA SER A 119 -4.64 8.10 15.54
C SER A 119 -4.60 9.56 16.02
N GLN A 120 -5.76 10.09 16.36
CA GLN A 120 -5.88 11.43 16.97
C GLN A 120 -5.10 11.54 18.29
N GLU A 121 -4.91 10.44 19.02
CA GLU A 121 -4.11 10.37 20.25
C GLU A 121 -2.61 10.14 19.97
N GLY A 122 -2.20 10.10 18.70
CA GLY A 122 -0.82 9.92 18.28
C GLY A 122 -0.33 8.48 18.22
N THR A 123 -1.19 7.50 18.45
CA THR A 123 -0.84 6.07 18.36
C THR A 123 -0.53 5.70 16.90
N LEU A 124 0.60 5.05 16.67
CA LEU A 124 0.97 4.54 15.35
C LEU A 124 -0.01 3.44 14.91
N LEU A 125 -0.65 3.62 13.77
CA LEU A 125 -1.60 2.69 13.16
C LEU A 125 -1.00 1.87 12.03
N GLY A 126 0.07 2.36 11.42
CA GLY A 126 0.77 1.72 10.31
C GLY A 126 1.51 2.72 9.43
N TYR A 127 1.86 2.27 8.24
CA TYR A 127 2.61 3.02 7.24
C TYR A 127 1.89 2.97 5.90
N SER A 128 1.78 4.10 5.23
CA SER A 128 1.29 4.20 3.84
C SER A 128 2.43 4.50 2.88
N LEU A 129 2.44 3.85 1.74
CA LEU A 129 3.26 4.25 0.60
C LEU A 129 2.86 5.67 0.19
N LEU A 130 3.84 6.55 -0.05
CA LEU A 130 3.59 7.93 -0.53
C LEU A 130 3.27 7.92 -2.03
N GLN A 131 2.30 7.12 -2.40
CA GLN A 131 1.79 7.00 -3.75
C GLN A 131 0.37 6.44 -3.70
N GLU A 132 -0.57 7.20 -4.20
CA GLU A 132 -1.95 6.79 -4.37
C GLU A 132 -2.08 5.99 -5.66
N SER A 133 -2.79 4.88 -5.61
CA SER A 133 -2.93 3.97 -6.75
C SER A 133 -4.31 4.07 -7.37
N VAL A 134 -4.35 4.06 -8.69
CA VAL A 134 -5.60 4.11 -9.49
C VAL A 134 -6.54 2.96 -9.13
N ASP A 135 -6.00 1.77 -8.95
CA ASP A 135 -6.79 0.58 -8.60
C ASP A 135 -7.39 0.70 -7.19
N GLN A 136 -6.61 1.12 -6.18
CA GLN A 136 -7.12 1.30 -4.83
C GLN A 136 -8.17 2.41 -4.76
N ALA A 137 -7.94 3.54 -5.43
CA ALA A 137 -8.93 4.61 -5.54
C ALA A 137 -10.23 4.13 -6.21
N SER A 138 -10.10 3.29 -7.26
CA SER A 138 -11.25 2.70 -7.97
C SER A 138 -12.01 1.68 -7.10
N TYR A 139 -11.31 0.89 -6.30
CA TYR A 139 -11.95 -0.01 -5.32
C TYR A 139 -12.71 0.78 -4.26
N MET A 140 -12.13 1.84 -3.72
CA MET A 140 -12.81 2.70 -2.74
C MET A 140 -14.01 3.43 -3.34
N TYR A 141 -13.94 3.84 -4.61
CA TYR A 141 -15.10 4.35 -5.34
C TYR A 141 -16.23 3.32 -5.38
N SER A 142 -15.92 2.09 -5.78
CA SER A 142 -16.90 0.99 -5.87
C SER A 142 -17.50 0.65 -4.51
N ASP A 143 -16.69 0.60 -3.47
CA ASP A 143 -17.12 0.35 -2.09
C ASP A 143 -18.11 1.43 -1.62
N ASN A 144 -17.81 2.70 -1.85
CA ASN A 144 -18.72 3.80 -1.52
C ASN A 144 -20.05 3.68 -2.28
N HIS A 145 -19.99 3.28 -3.55
CA HIS A 145 -21.21 3.09 -4.34
C HIS A 145 -22.09 1.97 -3.76
N TYR A 146 -21.52 0.81 -3.48
CA TYR A 146 -22.25 -0.31 -2.88
C TYR A 146 -22.75 -0.02 -1.47
N LEU A 147 -21.96 0.67 -0.64
CA LEU A 147 -22.39 1.08 0.70
C LEU A 147 -23.58 2.05 0.63
N ALA A 148 -23.62 2.95 -0.37
CA ALA A 148 -24.76 3.83 -0.60
C ALA A 148 -26.03 3.05 -0.98
N GLU A 149 -25.91 2.04 -1.85
CA GLU A 149 -27.03 1.16 -2.21
C GLU A 149 -27.56 0.37 -1.01
N MET A 150 -26.65 -0.26 -0.25
CA MET A 150 -27.00 -0.99 0.97
C MET A 150 -27.69 -0.10 2.01
N ALA A 151 -27.17 1.11 2.22
CA ALA A 151 -27.78 2.09 3.13
C ALA A 151 -29.17 2.48 2.66
N THR A 152 -29.39 2.62 1.36
CA THR A 152 -30.72 2.89 0.79
C THR A 152 -31.71 1.74 1.08
N ILE A 153 -31.29 0.50 0.86
CA ILE A 153 -32.12 -0.70 1.14
C ILE A 153 -32.47 -0.80 2.63
N LEU A 154 -31.51 -0.42 3.49
CA LEU A 154 -31.69 -0.45 4.96
C LEU A 154 -32.46 0.77 5.50
N GLY A 155 -32.96 1.66 4.65
CA GLY A 155 -33.71 2.85 5.06
C GLY A 155 -32.85 3.90 5.79
N LYS A 156 -31.58 4.01 5.44
CA LYS A 156 -30.60 4.95 6.04
C LYS A 156 -30.20 6.05 5.04
N PRO A 157 -31.09 7.01 4.76
CA PRO A 157 -30.89 7.97 3.67
C PRO A 157 -29.67 8.88 3.87
N GLU A 158 -29.33 9.25 5.11
CA GLU A 158 -28.18 10.11 5.39
C GLU A 158 -26.85 9.38 5.14
N GLU A 159 -26.75 8.11 5.54
CA GLU A 159 -25.59 7.27 5.23
C GLU A 159 -25.48 7.07 3.70
N ALA A 160 -26.58 6.78 3.01
CA ALA A 160 -26.60 6.63 1.56
C ALA A 160 -26.12 7.91 0.84
N LYS A 161 -26.56 9.08 1.31
CA LYS A 161 -26.11 10.37 0.78
C LYS A 161 -24.62 10.59 1.00
N ARG A 162 -24.11 10.31 2.22
CA ARG A 162 -22.68 10.41 2.55
C ARG A 162 -21.82 9.57 1.62
N TYR A 163 -22.15 8.30 1.43
CA TYR A 163 -21.37 7.41 0.57
C TYR A 163 -21.43 7.82 -0.91
N ARG A 164 -22.55 8.33 -1.41
CA ARG A 164 -22.61 8.88 -2.77
C ARG A 164 -21.69 10.09 -2.94
N GLN A 165 -21.59 10.95 -1.93
CA GLN A 165 -20.71 12.10 -1.98
C GLN A 165 -19.23 11.67 -1.97
N LEU A 166 -18.86 10.69 -1.15
CA LEU A 166 -17.50 10.13 -1.14
C LEU A 166 -17.16 9.44 -2.47
N ALA A 167 -18.08 8.69 -3.06
CA ALA A 167 -17.91 8.12 -4.40
C ALA A 167 -17.67 9.21 -5.45
N GLN A 168 -18.46 10.30 -5.43
CA GLN A 168 -18.25 11.39 -6.39
C GLN A 168 -16.90 12.07 -6.22
N GLN A 169 -16.45 12.31 -4.98
CA GLN A 169 -15.15 12.91 -4.70
C GLN A 169 -14.00 12.03 -5.25
N LEU A 170 -14.09 10.71 -5.09
CA LEU A 170 -13.12 9.77 -5.65
C LEU A 170 -13.14 9.77 -7.17
N ALA A 171 -14.32 9.76 -7.79
CA ALA A 171 -14.45 9.85 -9.26
C ALA A 171 -13.82 11.13 -9.80
N ASP A 172 -14.06 12.27 -9.14
CA ASP A 172 -13.49 13.56 -9.52
C ASP A 172 -11.96 13.53 -9.36
N TYR A 173 -11.45 12.98 -8.24
CA TYR A 173 -10.02 12.85 -8.00
C TYR A 173 -9.33 11.98 -9.05
N ILE A 174 -9.84 10.77 -9.32
CA ILE A 174 -9.30 9.86 -10.32
C ILE A 174 -9.22 10.54 -11.70
N ASN A 175 -10.29 11.22 -12.10
CA ASN A 175 -10.37 11.84 -13.43
C ASN A 175 -9.56 13.14 -13.55
N THR A 176 -9.26 13.84 -12.44
CA THR A 176 -8.52 15.10 -12.50
C THR A 176 -7.05 14.97 -12.13
N CYS A 177 -6.71 14.03 -11.23
CA CYS A 177 -5.35 13.88 -10.70
C CYS A 177 -4.60 12.69 -11.29
N MET A 178 -5.30 11.61 -11.66
CA MET A 178 -4.68 10.38 -12.12
C MET A 178 -4.78 10.18 -13.66
N PHE A 179 -5.66 10.93 -14.33
CA PHE A 179 -5.83 10.84 -15.79
C PHE A 179 -4.86 11.78 -16.52
N ASP A 180 -4.04 11.23 -17.40
CA ASP A 180 -3.22 12.02 -18.34
C ASP A 180 -3.94 12.17 -19.70
N PRO A 181 -4.40 13.37 -20.05
CA PRO A 181 -5.09 13.60 -21.33
C PRO A 181 -4.17 13.44 -22.56
N THR A 182 -2.86 13.49 -22.37
CA THR A 182 -1.89 13.34 -23.48
C THR A 182 -1.77 11.89 -23.91
N THR A 183 -1.62 10.99 -22.94
CA THR A 183 -1.51 9.54 -23.19
C THR A 183 -2.86 8.84 -23.20
N GLN A 184 -3.91 9.48 -22.68
CA GLN A 184 -5.26 8.93 -22.47
C GLN A 184 -5.27 7.71 -21.51
N PHE A 185 -4.30 7.67 -20.59
CA PHE A 185 -4.18 6.63 -19.57
C PHE A 185 -4.28 7.22 -18.16
N TYR A 186 -4.59 6.34 -17.20
CA TYR A 186 -4.54 6.64 -15.77
C TYR A 186 -3.21 6.14 -15.20
N TYR A 187 -2.63 6.92 -14.29
CA TYR A 187 -1.36 6.63 -13.63
C TYR A 187 -1.48 6.77 -12.11
N ASP A 188 -0.73 5.93 -11.39
CA ASP A 188 -0.51 6.01 -9.95
C ASP A 188 0.29 7.26 -9.57
#